data_3ff39c7fd4640a1926484459bfabf0b8
#
_entry.id   3ff39c7fd4640a1926484459bfabf0b8
#
_cell.length_a   1.000
_cell.length_b   1.000
_cell.length_c   1.000
_cell.angle_alpha   90.00
_cell.angle_beta   90.00
_cell.angle_gamma   90.00
#
_symmetry.space_group_name_H-M   'P 1'
#
loop_
_entity.id
_entity.type
_entity.pdbx_description
1 polymer ?
#
loop_
_entity_poly.entity_id
_entity_poly.type
_entity_poly.pdbx_seq_one_letter_code
_entity_poly.pdbx_strand_id
1 'polypeptide(L)'
;MAAELLTYGDVSRKEDVVLNSIELLTAQESQIANLLGKTRAIDTVHSYLVDTLATPATMAVEMGRDFTNATLSTPTRLTNIVQEMSKTFVVASPQNAVQHYHGQNETDRQLSKALKDFGNSLEVDLVCSTLVSGISGTTAKMNGIIAAISKATNTTAHTSGTVFSATILDGLMQDNWTNSNGDVATDVFVGGILRRVVDGFVQKTNNLVNIGDAGRIVRTVSTFETSFGTVTVHKHRYVQTTNGSTDRATGVVLGIRPEKLKVAWLEMPRIDDLAKNGAYERKTVYGSATLEVRNQDSNFFASGFLKSV
;
A
#
# COMPACT_ATOMS: atom_id res chain seq x y z
N MET A 1 46.57 -5.00 55.76
CA MET A 1 45.92 -4.48 54.53
C MET A 1 45.03 -5.60 54.03
N ALA A 2 43.70 -5.42 54.08
CA ALA A 2 42.81 -6.37 53.55
C ALA A 2 42.91 -6.29 52.00
N ALA A 3 43.17 -7.43 51.36
CA ALA A 3 43.15 -7.49 49.91
C ALA A 3 41.74 -7.16 49.44
N GLU A 4 41.58 -6.06 48.71
CA GLU A 4 40.32 -5.66 48.12
C GLU A 4 39.96 -6.69 47.06
N LEU A 5 38.86 -7.42 47.28
CA LEU A 5 38.38 -8.43 46.35
C LEU A 5 37.77 -7.73 45.16
N LEU A 6 38.39 -7.85 43.98
CA LEU A 6 37.81 -7.33 42.75
C LEU A 6 36.52 -8.08 42.46
N THR A 7 35.40 -7.37 42.62
CA THR A 7 34.07 -7.93 42.32
C THR A 7 33.70 -7.75 40.86
N TYR A 8 32.75 -8.53 40.40
CA TYR A 8 32.27 -8.47 39.02
C TYR A 8 31.75 -7.07 38.62
N GLY A 9 31.41 -6.20 39.62
CA GLY A 9 31.00 -4.80 39.41
C GLY A 9 32.14 -3.86 39.09
N ASP A 10 33.40 -4.20 39.54
CA ASP A 10 34.55 -3.28 39.50
C ASP A 10 35.39 -3.40 38.22
N VAL A 11 35.06 -4.34 37.34
CA VAL A 11 35.79 -4.56 36.08
C VAL A 11 35.26 -3.63 35.01
N SER A 12 35.94 -2.52 34.78
CA SER A 12 35.62 -1.55 33.70
C SER A 12 35.88 -2.09 32.27
N ARG A 13 36.39 -3.30 32.13
CA ARG A 13 36.66 -3.98 30.84
C ARG A 13 35.71 -5.13 30.55
N LYS A 14 34.46 -5.03 31.00
CA LYS A 14 33.44 -5.99 30.55
C LYS A 14 33.19 -5.72 29.09
N GLU A 15 33.45 -6.71 28.25
CA GLU A 15 32.79 -6.79 26.95
C GLU A 15 31.31 -7.07 27.22
N ASP A 16 30.47 -6.09 26.98
CA ASP A 16 29.04 -6.35 26.92
C ASP A 16 28.80 -7.39 25.86
N VAL A 17 28.11 -8.47 26.20
CA VAL A 17 27.68 -9.48 25.24
C VAL A 17 26.57 -8.86 24.37
N VAL A 18 27.00 -8.04 23.42
CA VAL A 18 26.12 -7.51 22.39
C VAL A 18 26.10 -8.55 21.28
N LEU A 19 24.92 -9.06 20.99
CA LEU A 19 24.72 -9.94 19.84
C LEU A 19 25.23 -9.24 18.58
N ASN A 20 26.03 -9.94 17.78
CA ASN A 20 26.61 -9.43 16.53
C ASN A 20 25.54 -9.15 15.42
N SER A 21 24.28 -9.05 15.79
CA SER A 21 23.18 -8.77 14.88
C SER A 21 22.30 -7.63 15.40
N ILE A 22 22.09 -6.63 14.58
CA ILE A 22 21.09 -5.59 14.84
C ILE A 22 19.80 -6.00 14.14
N GLU A 23 18.76 -6.25 14.90
CA GLU A 23 17.45 -6.60 14.37
C GLU A 23 16.61 -5.35 14.11
N LEU A 24 16.05 -5.27 12.91
CA LEU A 24 15.20 -4.15 12.54
C LEU A 24 13.76 -4.42 13.01
N LEU A 25 13.31 -3.65 14.01
CA LEU A 25 11.98 -3.81 14.61
C LEU A 25 10.83 -3.44 13.66
N THR A 26 11.09 -2.61 12.66
CA THR A 26 10.08 -2.19 11.69
C THR A 26 10.09 -3.14 10.50
N ALA A 27 8.97 -3.82 10.28
CA ALA A 27 8.80 -4.66 9.11
C ALA A 27 8.70 -3.81 7.83
N GLN A 28 9.25 -4.33 6.75
CA GLN A 28 8.99 -3.78 5.43
C GLN A 28 7.63 -4.31 4.95
N GLU A 29 6.73 -3.40 4.59
CA GLU A 29 5.45 -3.72 3.95
C GLU A 29 5.37 -2.96 2.62
N SER A 30 5.43 -3.69 1.52
CA SER A 30 5.29 -3.18 0.16
C SER A 30 4.43 -4.16 -0.67
N GLN A 31 3.33 -4.59 -0.07
CA GLN A 31 2.45 -5.61 -0.67
C GLN A 31 1.73 -5.06 -1.89
N ILE A 32 1.18 -3.85 -1.80
CA ILE A 32 0.44 -3.20 -2.90
C ILE A 32 1.41 -2.83 -4.01
N ALA A 33 2.54 -2.19 -3.70
CA ALA A 33 3.55 -1.83 -4.71
C ALA A 33 4.07 -3.03 -5.49
N ASN A 34 4.18 -4.21 -4.87
CA ASN A 34 4.60 -5.45 -5.52
C ASN A 34 3.47 -6.12 -6.33
N LEU A 35 2.22 -5.93 -5.93
CA LEU A 35 1.05 -6.50 -6.59
C LEU A 35 0.70 -5.73 -7.87
N LEU A 36 0.94 -4.41 -7.89
CA LEU A 36 0.63 -3.55 -9.02
C LEU A 36 1.60 -3.77 -10.19
N GLY A 37 1.06 -3.69 -11.40
CA GLY A 37 1.85 -3.66 -12.63
C GLY A 37 2.78 -2.44 -12.67
N LYS A 38 3.88 -2.55 -13.41
CA LYS A 38 4.83 -1.44 -13.61
C LYS A 38 4.72 -0.91 -15.03
N THR A 39 4.83 0.40 -15.18
CA THR A 39 4.90 1.09 -16.47
C THR A 39 5.91 2.24 -16.40
N ARG A 40 6.19 2.90 -17.53
CA ARG A 40 7.11 4.02 -17.59
C ARG A 40 6.32 5.32 -17.74
N ALA A 41 6.62 6.31 -16.90
CA ALA A 41 6.23 7.70 -17.14
C ALA A 41 7.27 8.38 -18.07
N ILE A 42 6.83 9.33 -18.89
CA ILE A 42 7.68 10.06 -19.84
C ILE A 42 7.83 11.52 -19.40
N ASP A 43 6.86 12.04 -18.67
CA ASP A 43 6.78 13.44 -18.27
C ASP A 43 6.39 13.52 -16.79
N THR A 44 6.58 14.69 -16.19
CA THR A 44 6.18 15.04 -14.82
C THR A 44 4.67 14.96 -14.60
N VAL A 45 3.89 15.14 -15.65
CA VAL A 45 2.45 14.87 -15.69
C VAL A 45 2.21 13.64 -16.53
N HIS A 46 2.06 12.50 -15.85
CA HIS A 46 1.74 11.25 -16.53
C HIS A 46 0.29 11.23 -16.98
N SER A 47 0.05 10.98 -18.26
CA SER A 47 -1.30 10.92 -18.83
C SER A 47 -1.54 9.59 -19.53
N TYR A 48 -2.75 9.09 -19.36
CA TYR A 48 -3.21 7.85 -19.96
C TYR A 48 -4.65 7.98 -20.43
N LEU A 49 -5.02 7.17 -21.41
CA LEU A 49 -6.35 7.18 -22.01
C LEU A 49 -7.19 6.04 -21.46
N VAL A 50 -8.45 6.34 -21.16
CA VAL A 50 -9.48 5.37 -20.81
C VAL A 50 -10.66 5.55 -21.73
N ASP A 51 -11.30 4.45 -22.14
CA ASP A 51 -12.47 4.46 -22.99
C ASP A 51 -13.54 3.55 -22.40
N THR A 52 -14.80 3.85 -22.66
CA THR A 52 -15.95 3.10 -22.17
C THR A 52 -16.86 2.73 -23.34
N LEU A 53 -17.39 1.51 -23.32
CA LEU A 53 -18.41 1.11 -24.26
C LEU A 53 -19.72 1.84 -23.97
N ALA A 54 -20.48 2.11 -25.01
CA ALA A 54 -21.82 2.62 -24.86
C ALA A 54 -22.73 1.62 -24.11
N THR A 55 -23.67 2.14 -23.34
CA THR A 55 -24.68 1.29 -22.69
C THR A 55 -25.40 0.45 -23.72
N PRO A 56 -25.52 -0.88 -23.53
CA PRO A 56 -26.25 -1.73 -24.43
C PRO A 56 -27.68 -1.22 -24.64
N ALA A 57 -28.08 -1.03 -25.90
CA ALA A 57 -29.42 -0.64 -26.32
C ALA A 57 -29.90 -1.57 -27.40
N THR A 58 -31.22 -1.55 -27.68
CA THR A 58 -31.75 -2.33 -28.79
C THR A 58 -31.17 -1.82 -30.12
N MET A 59 -30.65 -2.73 -30.92
CA MET A 59 -30.13 -2.44 -32.27
C MET A 59 -31.10 -2.86 -33.37
N ALA A 60 -32.34 -3.21 -32.98
CA ALA A 60 -33.37 -3.56 -33.98
C ALA A 60 -33.70 -2.36 -34.86
N VAL A 61 -33.71 -2.58 -36.16
CA VAL A 61 -34.05 -1.57 -37.17
C VAL A 61 -35.24 -2.07 -37.98
N GLU A 62 -36.00 -1.12 -38.47
CA GLU A 62 -37.15 -1.40 -39.36
C GLU A 62 -36.66 -1.88 -40.73
N MET A 63 -37.36 -2.85 -41.31
CA MET A 63 -37.02 -3.34 -42.64
C MET A 63 -37.08 -2.23 -43.69
N GLY A 64 -36.03 -2.12 -44.52
CA GLY A 64 -35.93 -1.13 -45.58
C GLY A 64 -35.55 0.27 -45.15
N ARG A 65 -35.14 0.47 -43.89
CA ARG A 65 -34.68 1.76 -43.40
C ARG A 65 -33.19 1.98 -43.74
N ASP A 66 -32.82 3.21 -44.07
CA ASP A 66 -31.43 3.61 -44.23
C ASP A 66 -30.67 3.52 -42.91
N PHE A 67 -29.41 3.09 -42.99
CA PHE A 67 -28.53 3.02 -41.80
C PHE A 67 -28.17 4.43 -41.36
N THR A 68 -28.38 4.71 -40.07
CA THR A 68 -27.92 5.94 -39.41
C THR A 68 -26.57 5.72 -38.74
N ASN A 69 -25.67 6.71 -38.85
CA ASN A 69 -24.38 6.64 -38.21
C ASN A 69 -24.54 6.69 -36.67
N ALA A 70 -23.85 5.79 -35.97
CA ALA A 70 -23.79 5.84 -34.52
C ALA A 70 -22.87 7.01 -34.05
N THR A 71 -23.24 7.64 -32.94
CA THR A 71 -22.38 8.61 -32.29
C THR A 71 -21.26 7.83 -31.59
N LEU A 72 -20.00 8.11 -31.97
CA LEU A 72 -18.83 7.47 -31.38
C LEU A 72 -18.40 8.23 -30.11
N SER A 73 -18.09 7.51 -29.07
CA SER A 73 -17.42 8.08 -27.88
C SER A 73 -15.93 8.29 -28.16
N THR A 74 -15.38 9.35 -27.62
CA THR A 74 -13.93 9.60 -27.67
C THR A 74 -13.29 9.19 -26.34
N PRO A 75 -12.09 8.61 -26.36
CA PRO A 75 -11.37 8.26 -25.13
C PRO A 75 -11.15 9.47 -24.24
N THR A 76 -11.32 9.28 -22.92
CA THR A 76 -11.06 10.31 -21.92
C THR A 76 -9.60 10.24 -21.46
N ARG A 77 -8.95 11.40 -21.42
CA ARG A 77 -7.58 11.52 -20.91
C ARG A 77 -7.60 11.76 -19.41
N LEU A 78 -7.01 10.86 -18.65
CA LEU A 78 -6.74 11.02 -17.22
C LEU A 78 -5.27 11.38 -17.01
N THR A 79 -4.99 12.12 -15.95
CA THR A 79 -3.65 12.59 -15.61
C THR A 79 -3.35 12.39 -14.14
N ASN A 80 -2.09 12.09 -13.84
CA ASN A 80 -1.57 12.08 -12.48
C ASN A 80 -0.17 12.70 -12.45
N ILE A 81 0.22 13.30 -11.33
CA ILE A 81 1.49 13.99 -11.18
C ILE A 81 2.54 13.00 -10.67
N VAL A 82 3.75 13.08 -11.22
CA VAL A 82 4.90 12.31 -10.75
C VAL A 82 5.41 12.91 -9.45
N GLN A 83 5.51 12.10 -8.41
CA GLN A 83 6.05 12.46 -7.12
C GLN A 83 7.52 12.05 -7.04
N GLU A 84 8.37 12.99 -6.66
CA GLU A 84 9.77 12.72 -6.34
C GLU A 84 9.89 12.28 -4.88
N MET A 85 10.67 11.23 -4.64
CA MET A 85 10.91 10.68 -3.32
C MET A 85 12.41 10.52 -3.11
N SER A 86 12.90 10.96 -1.95
CA SER A 86 14.30 10.81 -1.59
C SER A 86 14.47 10.49 -0.10
N LYS A 87 15.47 9.68 0.20
CA LYS A 87 15.91 9.43 1.55
C LYS A 87 17.42 9.57 1.63
N THR A 88 17.89 10.65 2.22
CA THR A 88 19.30 10.96 2.36
C THR A 88 19.78 10.61 3.76
N PHE A 89 20.97 10.04 3.86
CA PHE A 89 21.65 9.79 5.12
C PHE A 89 23.13 10.18 5.03
N VAL A 90 23.72 10.45 6.17
CA VAL A 90 25.11 10.91 6.34
C VAL A 90 25.76 10.07 7.41
N VAL A 91 26.95 9.54 7.12
CA VAL A 91 27.76 8.77 8.08
C VAL A 91 29.15 9.41 8.18
N ALA A 92 29.59 9.71 9.39
CA ALA A 92 30.92 10.26 9.62
C ALA A 92 32.00 9.23 9.29
N SER A 93 33.10 9.67 8.63
CA SER A 93 34.20 8.78 8.26
C SER A 93 34.82 8.00 9.42
N PRO A 94 35.00 8.56 10.63
CA PRO A 94 35.48 7.79 11.77
C PRO A 94 34.55 6.65 12.17
N GLN A 95 33.23 6.81 11.97
CA GLN A 95 32.25 5.77 12.28
C GLN A 95 32.42 4.53 11.38
N ASN A 96 32.81 4.73 10.14
CA ASN A 96 33.10 3.62 9.21
C ASN A 96 34.45 2.96 9.46
N ALA A 97 35.37 3.65 10.14
CA ALA A 97 36.70 3.13 10.47
C ALA A 97 36.71 2.29 11.75
N VAL A 98 35.70 2.42 12.61
CA VAL A 98 35.57 1.65 13.85
C VAL A 98 34.99 0.27 13.53
N GLN A 99 35.57 -0.77 14.13
CA GLN A 99 35.01 -2.11 14.06
C GLN A 99 33.73 -2.19 14.89
N HIS A 100 32.60 -2.43 14.21
CA HIS A 100 31.29 -2.58 14.86
C HIS A 100 31.02 -4.03 15.25
N TYR A 101 30.33 -4.25 16.35
CA TYR A 101 29.95 -5.59 16.83
C TYR A 101 29.11 -6.37 15.80
N HIS A 102 28.34 -5.68 14.94
CA HIS A 102 27.52 -6.33 13.90
C HIS A 102 28.31 -6.69 12.63
N GLY A 103 29.61 -6.44 12.57
CA GLY A 103 30.49 -6.85 11.46
C GLY A 103 30.23 -6.16 10.12
N GLN A 104 29.25 -5.27 10.01
CA GLN A 104 28.93 -4.53 8.78
C GLN A 104 29.42 -3.10 8.86
N ASN A 105 29.72 -2.50 7.70
CA ASN A 105 29.98 -1.09 7.58
C ASN A 105 28.72 -0.29 7.90
N GLU A 106 28.83 0.77 8.71
CA GLU A 106 27.67 1.58 9.11
C GLU A 106 26.96 2.21 7.91
N THR A 107 27.70 2.59 6.85
CA THR A 107 27.12 3.11 5.61
C THR A 107 26.21 2.08 4.94
N ASP A 108 26.60 0.81 4.86
CA ASP A 108 25.81 -0.26 4.23
C ASP A 108 24.56 -0.58 5.06
N ARG A 109 24.69 -0.55 6.39
CA ARG A 109 23.58 -0.72 7.31
C ARG A 109 22.53 0.40 7.14
N GLN A 110 22.97 1.65 7.09
CA GLN A 110 22.08 2.80 6.90
C GLN A 110 21.47 2.80 5.51
N LEU A 111 22.19 2.35 4.49
CA LEU A 111 21.65 2.18 3.13
C LEU A 111 20.51 1.16 3.10
N SER A 112 20.72 -0.01 3.71
CA SER A 112 19.68 -1.06 3.79
C SER A 112 18.43 -0.55 4.51
N LYS A 113 18.61 0.25 5.57
CA LYS A 113 17.50 0.90 6.28
C LYS A 113 16.79 1.92 5.41
N ALA A 114 17.54 2.77 4.70
CA ALA A 114 16.97 3.80 3.83
C ALA A 114 16.16 3.20 2.66
N LEU A 115 16.58 2.07 2.10
CA LEU A 115 15.84 1.35 1.07
C LEU A 115 14.49 0.80 1.59
N LYS A 116 14.49 0.24 2.82
CA LYS A 116 13.24 -0.23 3.44
C LYS A 116 12.30 0.93 3.78
N ASP A 117 12.83 2.03 4.28
CA ASP A 117 12.05 3.25 4.57
C ASP A 117 11.45 3.83 3.29
N PHE A 118 12.20 3.82 2.18
CA PHE A 118 11.73 4.27 0.87
C PHE A 118 10.56 3.40 0.37
N GLY A 119 10.69 2.07 0.46
CA GLY A 119 9.62 1.14 0.09
C GLY A 119 8.35 1.33 0.91
N ASN A 120 8.48 1.49 2.23
CA ASN A 120 7.33 1.75 3.10
C ASN A 120 6.66 3.11 2.82
N SER A 121 7.46 4.14 2.49
CA SER A 121 6.93 5.46 2.15
C SER A 121 6.17 5.43 0.82
N LEU A 122 6.73 4.77 -0.19
CA LEU A 122 6.06 4.55 -1.48
C LEU A 122 4.71 3.85 -1.29
N GLU A 123 4.65 2.81 -0.45
CA GLU A 123 3.41 2.07 -0.16
C GLU A 123 2.34 2.97 0.43
N VAL A 124 2.70 3.83 1.40
CA VAL A 124 1.78 4.79 2.01
C VAL A 124 1.29 5.81 1.00
N ASP A 125 2.18 6.32 0.16
CA ASP A 125 1.84 7.33 -0.84
C ASP A 125 0.95 6.76 -1.96
N LEU A 126 1.19 5.52 -2.40
CA LEU A 126 0.32 4.84 -3.36
C LEU A 126 -1.12 4.68 -2.84
N VAL A 127 -1.29 4.46 -1.54
CA VAL A 127 -2.61 4.24 -0.94
C VAL A 127 -3.30 5.56 -0.60
N CYS A 128 -2.64 6.44 0.15
CA CYS A 128 -3.29 7.54 0.88
C CYS A 128 -2.95 8.95 0.36
N SER A 129 -2.05 9.09 -0.61
CA SER A 129 -1.64 10.41 -1.09
C SER A 129 -2.80 11.14 -1.78
N THR A 130 -2.86 12.45 -1.59
CA THR A 130 -3.78 13.34 -2.28
C THR A 130 -3.02 14.21 -3.26
N LEU A 131 -3.60 14.43 -4.44
CA LEU A 131 -2.97 15.19 -5.51
C LEU A 131 -2.59 16.60 -5.07
N VAL A 132 -1.32 16.97 -5.26
CA VAL A 132 -0.80 18.33 -5.10
C VAL A 132 0.03 18.69 -6.33
N SER A 133 -0.29 19.79 -6.98
CA SER A 133 0.32 20.16 -8.28
C SER A 133 1.76 20.64 -8.22
N GLY A 134 2.33 20.88 -7.03
CA GLY A 134 3.74 21.26 -6.90
C GLY A 134 4.07 22.66 -7.45
N ILE A 135 3.10 23.58 -7.45
CA ILE A 135 3.33 24.95 -7.93
C ILE A 135 4.10 25.74 -6.87
N SER A 136 5.19 26.40 -7.29
CA SER A 136 5.97 27.38 -6.52
C SER A 136 6.03 27.14 -5.00
N GLY A 137 6.99 26.35 -4.55
CA GLY A 137 7.26 26.12 -3.12
C GLY A 137 6.43 25.02 -2.46
N THR A 138 5.50 24.39 -3.16
CA THR A 138 4.78 23.21 -2.68
C THR A 138 5.37 21.92 -3.26
N THR A 139 5.49 20.88 -2.44
CA THR A 139 5.94 19.57 -2.90
C THR A 139 4.87 18.91 -3.75
N ALA A 140 5.22 18.49 -4.96
CA ALA A 140 4.33 17.71 -5.83
C ALA A 140 4.02 16.35 -5.18
N LYS A 141 2.75 15.95 -5.18
CA LYS A 141 2.30 14.65 -4.67
C LYS A 141 1.39 13.98 -5.69
N MET A 142 1.59 12.68 -5.87
CA MET A 142 0.71 11.88 -6.72
C MET A 142 -0.67 11.69 -6.09
N ASN A 143 -1.65 11.38 -6.92
CA ASN A 143 -2.97 10.93 -6.47
C ASN A 143 -2.90 9.45 -6.11
N GLY A 144 -3.19 9.08 -4.87
CA GLY A 144 -3.21 7.71 -4.40
C GLY A 144 -4.52 6.97 -4.76
N ILE A 145 -4.57 5.67 -4.47
CA ILE A 145 -5.71 4.80 -4.80
C ILE A 145 -7.01 5.33 -4.17
N ILE A 146 -7.00 5.66 -2.88
CA ILE A 146 -8.19 6.13 -2.16
C ILE A 146 -8.74 7.43 -2.77
N ALA A 147 -7.85 8.38 -3.06
CA ALA A 147 -8.25 9.66 -3.64
C ALA A 147 -8.64 9.57 -5.13
N ALA A 148 -8.24 8.50 -5.81
CA ALA A 148 -8.61 8.24 -7.20
C ALA A 148 -10.00 7.61 -7.36
N ILE A 149 -10.61 7.07 -6.30
CA ILE A 149 -11.96 6.49 -6.36
C ILE A 149 -12.97 7.60 -6.55
N SER A 150 -13.65 7.60 -7.70
CA SER A 150 -14.54 8.70 -8.12
C SER A 150 -15.97 8.55 -7.65
N LYS A 151 -16.47 7.32 -7.53
CA LYS A 151 -17.86 7.05 -7.14
C LYS A 151 -18.06 7.15 -5.64
N ALA A 152 -19.02 7.98 -5.22
CA ALA A 152 -19.36 8.14 -3.82
C ALA A 152 -19.83 6.83 -3.16
N THR A 153 -20.50 5.95 -3.91
CA THR A 153 -20.94 4.63 -3.43
C THR A 153 -19.75 3.67 -3.22
N ASN A 154 -18.66 3.83 -3.96
CA ASN A 154 -17.43 3.08 -3.74
C ASN A 154 -16.55 3.65 -2.64
N THR A 155 -16.88 4.85 -2.12
CA THR A 155 -16.20 5.48 -0.99
C THR A 155 -17.20 5.64 0.16
N THR A 156 -17.37 4.60 0.96
CA THR A 156 -18.39 4.56 2.01
C THR A 156 -17.78 4.88 3.36
N ALA A 157 -18.25 5.95 4.00
CA ALA A 157 -17.95 6.25 5.38
C ALA A 157 -19.10 5.74 6.27
N HIS A 158 -18.88 4.66 6.98
CA HIS A 158 -19.85 4.17 7.97
C HIS A 158 -19.84 5.03 9.22
N THR A 159 -20.97 5.08 9.92
CA THR A 159 -21.04 5.74 11.21
C THR A 159 -20.04 5.10 12.17
N SER A 160 -19.30 5.92 12.91
CA SER A 160 -18.33 5.44 13.89
C SER A 160 -19.01 4.45 14.85
N GLY A 161 -18.46 3.25 14.93
CA GLY A 161 -19.04 2.17 15.74
C GLY A 161 -19.75 1.07 14.97
N THR A 162 -19.84 1.15 13.64
CA THR A 162 -20.40 0.07 12.82
C THR A 162 -19.53 -1.18 12.90
N VAL A 163 -20.13 -2.33 13.20
CA VAL A 163 -19.41 -3.61 13.20
C VAL A 163 -19.26 -4.11 11.77
N PHE A 164 -18.04 -4.36 11.34
CA PHE A 164 -17.77 -4.97 10.04
C PHE A 164 -18.34 -6.39 9.99
N SER A 165 -19.10 -6.74 8.96
CA SER A 165 -19.74 -8.04 8.79
C SER A 165 -19.59 -8.55 7.35
N ALA A 166 -19.83 -9.85 7.17
CA ALA A 166 -19.85 -10.46 5.82
C ALA A 166 -20.89 -9.78 4.91
N THR A 167 -22.05 -9.43 5.47
CA THR A 167 -23.11 -8.72 4.73
C THR A 167 -22.66 -7.35 4.22
N ILE A 168 -21.87 -6.61 5.04
CA ILE A 168 -21.32 -5.32 4.61
C ILE A 168 -20.30 -5.51 3.49
N LEU A 169 -19.43 -6.53 3.60
CA LEU A 169 -18.46 -6.83 2.55
C LEU A 169 -19.18 -7.20 1.24
N ASP A 170 -20.23 -8.01 1.33
CA ASP A 170 -21.04 -8.40 0.16
C ASP A 170 -21.74 -7.19 -0.48
N GLY A 171 -22.25 -6.26 0.35
CA GLY A 171 -22.82 -4.99 -0.11
C GLY A 171 -21.79 -4.10 -0.81
N LEU A 172 -20.58 -3.97 -0.26
CA LEU A 172 -19.50 -3.22 -0.91
C LEU A 172 -19.10 -3.84 -2.25
N MET A 173 -19.09 -5.16 -2.36
CA MET A 173 -18.81 -5.88 -3.60
C MET A 173 -19.96 -5.68 -4.62
N GLN A 174 -21.21 -5.64 -4.18
CA GLN A 174 -22.37 -5.35 -5.02
C GLN A 174 -22.29 -3.93 -5.61
N ASP A 175 -22.01 -2.93 -4.76
CA ASP A 175 -21.86 -1.54 -5.19
C ASP A 175 -20.70 -1.40 -6.19
N ASN A 176 -19.58 -2.06 -5.90
CA ASN A 176 -18.42 -2.11 -6.79
C ASN A 176 -18.76 -2.75 -8.13
N TRP A 177 -19.47 -3.89 -8.14
CA TRP A 177 -19.91 -4.55 -9.38
C TRP A 177 -20.83 -3.65 -10.22
N THR A 178 -21.77 -2.98 -9.57
CA THR A 178 -22.71 -2.08 -10.24
C THR A 178 -22.00 -0.88 -10.87
N ASN A 179 -21.04 -0.29 -10.16
CA ASN A 179 -20.37 0.93 -10.59
C ASN A 179 -19.25 0.67 -11.61
N SER A 180 -18.58 -0.46 -11.51
CA SER A 180 -17.41 -0.80 -12.33
C SER A 180 -17.74 -1.49 -13.66
N ASN A 181 -19.03 -1.65 -13.96
CA ASN A 181 -19.49 -2.44 -15.13
C ASN A 181 -19.00 -3.90 -15.11
N GLY A 182 -18.94 -4.50 -13.93
CA GLY A 182 -18.54 -5.90 -13.73
C GLY A 182 -17.05 -6.13 -13.44
N ASP A 183 -16.23 -5.09 -13.44
CA ASP A 183 -14.80 -5.15 -13.09
C ASP A 183 -14.60 -5.08 -11.57
N VAL A 184 -14.93 -6.13 -10.86
CA VAL A 184 -14.92 -6.15 -9.37
C VAL A 184 -13.52 -6.26 -8.81
N ALA A 185 -13.30 -5.67 -7.63
CA ALA A 185 -12.06 -5.82 -6.86
C ALA A 185 -11.79 -7.30 -6.52
N THR A 186 -10.55 -7.73 -6.69
CA THR A 186 -10.10 -9.11 -6.39
C THR A 186 -9.33 -9.22 -5.09
N ASP A 187 -8.72 -8.12 -4.66
CA ASP A 187 -7.87 -8.07 -3.48
C ASP A 187 -8.39 -7.03 -2.49
N VAL A 188 -8.62 -7.47 -1.25
CA VAL A 188 -9.11 -6.62 -0.16
C VAL A 188 -8.05 -6.50 0.91
N PHE A 189 -7.65 -5.27 1.19
CA PHE A 189 -6.68 -4.94 2.22
C PHE A 189 -7.39 -4.42 3.48
N VAL A 190 -7.08 -5.03 4.60
CA VAL A 190 -7.68 -4.69 5.90
C VAL A 190 -6.62 -4.50 6.97
N GLY A 191 -6.90 -3.62 7.92
CA GLY A 191 -6.08 -3.47 9.12
C GLY A 191 -6.12 -4.73 10.03
N GLY A 192 -5.17 -4.86 10.94
CA GLY A 192 -5.03 -6.04 11.78
C GLY A 192 -6.27 -6.38 12.63
N ILE A 193 -7.03 -5.37 13.06
CA ILE A 193 -8.28 -5.56 13.83
C ILE A 193 -9.37 -6.15 12.94
N LEU A 194 -9.62 -5.55 11.78
CA LEU A 194 -10.64 -6.05 10.86
C LEU A 194 -10.28 -7.42 10.30
N ARG A 195 -8.99 -7.76 10.19
CA ARG A 195 -8.57 -9.10 9.81
C ARG A 195 -9.09 -10.16 10.77
N ARG A 196 -9.04 -9.90 12.08
CA ARG A 196 -9.62 -10.80 13.09
C ARG A 196 -11.14 -10.96 12.94
N VAL A 197 -11.82 -9.87 12.55
CA VAL A 197 -13.27 -9.90 12.29
C VAL A 197 -13.59 -10.77 11.08
N VAL A 198 -12.83 -10.63 9.99
CA VAL A 198 -12.97 -11.46 8.77
C VAL A 198 -12.75 -12.94 9.09
N ASP A 199 -11.72 -13.26 9.87
CA ASP A 199 -11.47 -14.64 10.30
C ASP A 199 -12.62 -15.19 11.17
N GLY A 200 -13.42 -14.30 11.79
CA GLY A 200 -14.62 -14.64 12.57
C GLY A 200 -15.88 -14.89 11.72
N PHE A 201 -15.92 -14.49 10.45
CA PHE A 201 -17.09 -14.68 9.58
C PHE A 201 -17.45 -16.16 9.40
N VAL A 202 -16.45 -17.01 9.21
CA VAL A 202 -16.64 -18.46 9.05
C VAL A 202 -17.12 -19.12 10.33
N GLN A 203 -16.73 -18.61 11.51
CA GLN A 203 -17.08 -19.22 12.78
C GLN A 203 -18.56 -19.03 13.17
N LYS A 204 -19.20 -17.95 12.70
CA LYS A 204 -20.59 -17.68 12.99
C LYS A 204 -21.56 -18.52 12.15
N THR A 205 -21.12 -19.00 11.00
CA THR A 205 -21.99 -19.68 10.02
C THR A 205 -21.90 -21.20 10.13
N ASN A 206 -20.74 -21.76 10.48
CA ASN A 206 -20.55 -23.19 10.65
C ASN A 206 -19.52 -23.49 11.75
N ASN A 207 -19.91 -24.28 12.75
CA ASN A 207 -19.01 -24.85 13.76
C ASN A 207 -18.02 -25.91 13.21
N LEU A 208 -17.76 -25.91 11.91
CA LEU A 208 -16.80 -26.80 11.29
C LEU A 208 -15.38 -26.22 11.45
N VAL A 209 -14.81 -26.50 12.61
CA VAL A 209 -13.36 -26.45 12.78
C VAL A 209 -12.80 -27.60 11.95
N ASN A 210 -12.23 -27.30 10.81
CA ASN A 210 -11.46 -28.28 10.05
C ASN A 210 -10.19 -28.60 10.86
N ILE A 211 -10.31 -29.61 11.70
CA ILE A 211 -9.17 -30.20 12.40
C ILE A 211 -8.46 -31.05 11.33
N GLY A 212 -7.53 -30.42 10.65
CA GLY A 212 -6.66 -31.17 9.74
C GLY A 212 -5.92 -32.27 10.51
N ASP A 213 -5.49 -33.28 9.80
CA ASP A 213 -4.89 -34.54 10.25
C ASP A 213 -3.68 -34.44 11.23
N ALA A 214 -3.25 -33.22 11.56
CA ALA A 214 -2.11 -32.92 12.43
C ALA A 214 -2.48 -32.23 13.77
N GLY A 215 -3.73 -32.23 14.20
CA GLY A 215 -4.15 -31.57 15.45
C GLY A 215 -3.99 -30.05 15.41
N ARG A 216 -3.84 -29.45 14.24
CA ARG A 216 -3.66 -28.01 14.04
C ARG A 216 -4.99 -27.31 13.77
N ILE A 217 -5.33 -26.35 14.62
CA ILE A 217 -6.50 -25.49 14.41
C ILE A 217 -6.12 -24.39 13.40
N VAL A 218 -6.70 -24.42 12.19
CA VAL A 218 -6.55 -23.35 11.18
C VAL A 218 -7.74 -22.42 11.29
N ARG A 219 -7.50 -21.16 11.63
CA ARG A 219 -8.51 -20.14 11.86
C ARG A 219 -8.46 -18.99 10.85
N THR A 220 -7.61 -19.10 9.83
CA THR A 220 -7.34 -18.00 8.90
C THR A 220 -8.14 -18.19 7.62
N VAL A 221 -8.91 -17.16 7.24
CA VAL A 221 -9.62 -17.08 5.96
C VAL A 221 -8.76 -16.24 5.01
N SER A 222 -8.20 -16.85 3.97
CA SER A 222 -7.42 -16.14 2.94
C SER A 222 -8.30 -15.67 1.79
N THR A 223 -9.33 -16.43 1.46
CA THR A 223 -10.21 -16.19 0.31
C THR A 223 -11.65 -16.18 0.79
N PHE A 224 -12.42 -15.23 0.32
CA PHE A 224 -13.83 -15.10 0.59
C PHE A 224 -14.60 -15.07 -0.73
N GLU A 225 -15.55 -15.97 -0.90
CA GLU A 225 -16.44 -16.02 -2.07
C GLU A 225 -17.70 -15.24 -1.77
N THR A 226 -17.92 -14.17 -2.51
CA THR A 226 -19.15 -13.37 -2.49
C THR A 226 -20.03 -13.72 -3.66
N SER A 227 -21.27 -13.28 -3.64
CA SER A 227 -22.19 -13.44 -4.80
C SER A 227 -21.69 -12.72 -6.05
N PHE A 228 -20.75 -11.79 -5.93
CA PHE A 228 -20.24 -10.94 -7.01
C PHE A 228 -18.80 -11.27 -7.42
N GLY A 229 -18.16 -12.22 -6.77
CA GLY A 229 -16.81 -12.65 -7.11
C GLY A 229 -16.01 -13.17 -5.92
N THR A 230 -14.84 -13.70 -6.23
CA THR A 230 -13.90 -14.22 -5.22
C THR A 230 -12.90 -13.13 -4.84
N VAL A 231 -12.72 -12.94 -3.54
CA VAL A 231 -11.85 -11.90 -2.98
C VAL A 231 -10.77 -12.53 -2.10
N THR A 232 -9.52 -12.12 -2.33
CA THR A 232 -8.40 -12.47 -1.46
C THR A 232 -8.21 -11.39 -0.40
N VAL A 233 -8.24 -11.76 0.88
CA VAL A 233 -8.11 -10.81 1.98
C VAL A 233 -6.68 -10.76 2.50
N HIS A 234 -6.07 -9.60 2.40
CA HIS A 234 -4.72 -9.31 2.86
C HIS A 234 -4.74 -8.45 4.13
N LYS A 235 -3.83 -8.74 5.06
CA LYS A 235 -3.57 -7.83 6.17
C LYS A 235 -2.58 -6.76 5.71
N HIS A 236 -2.87 -5.51 6.01
CA HIS A 236 -1.96 -4.42 5.66
C HIS A 236 -1.87 -3.39 6.80
N ARG A 237 -0.66 -2.88 7.03
CA ARG A 237 -0.40 -1.96 8.15
C ARG A 237 -0.70 -0.51 7.82
N TYR A 238 -0.53 -0.10 6.57
CA TYR A 238 -0.57 1.29 6.13
C TYR A 238 -1.87 1.68 5.43
N VAL A 239 -2.86 0.80 5.34
CA VAL A 239 -4.20 1.17 4.86
C VAL A 239 -4.87 2.02 5.91
N GLN A 240 -5.01 3.30 5.63
CA GLN A 240 -5.53 4.32 6.55
C GLN A 240 -6.27 5.41 5.75
N THR A 241 -7.04 6.24 6.44
CA THR A 241 -7.86 7.28 5.80
C THR A 241 -7.07 8.45 5.24
N THR A 242 -5.92 8.75 5.85
CA THR A 242 -5.12 9.93 5.51
C THR A 242 -3.64 9.63 5.68
N ASN A 243 -2.82 10.10 4.76
CA ASN A 243 -1.37 10.00 4.89
C ASN A 243 -0.87 10.72 6.16
N GLY A 244 0.01 10.04 6.90
CA GLY A 244 0.55 10.54 8.17
C GLY A 244 -0.31 10.27 9.40
N SER A 245 -1.47 9.61 9.26
CA SER A 245 -2.24 9.16 10.42
C SER A 245 -1.44 8.16 11.25
N THR A 246 -1.36 8.39 12.56
CA THR A 246 -0.77 7.46 13.51
C THR A 246 -1.71 6.33 13.90
N ASP A 247 -2.98 6.44 13.54
CA ASP A 247 -4.03 5.48 13.87
C ASP A 247 -4.02 4.29 12.89
N ARG A 248 -3.01 3.45 13.03
CA ARG A 248 -2.83 2.21 12.25
C ARG A 248 -3.87 1.14 12.55
N ALA A 249 -4.68 1.34 13.56
CA ALA A 249 -5.77 0.47 13.96
C ALA A 249 -7.12 0.94 13.40
N THR A 250 -7.12 1.71 12.31
CA THR A 250 -8.35 2.20 11.71
C THR A 250 -9.21 1.06 11.19
N GLY A 251 -10.51 1.16 11.44
CA GLY A 251 -11.50 0.28 10.83
C GLY A 251 -11.72 0.66 9.37
N VAL A 252 -10.73 0.34 8.53
CA VAL A 252 -10.69 0.69 7.12
C VAL A 252 -10.55 -0.57 6.28
N VAL A 253 -11.30 -0.63 5.19
CA VAL A 253 -11.26 -1.68 4.18
C VAL A 253 -10.98 -1.02 2.83
N LEU A 254 -9.98 -1.52 2.11
CA LEU A 254 -9.65 -1.08 0.76
C LEU A 254 -9.69 -2.28 -0.18
N GLY A 255 -10.61 -2.26 -1.14
CA GLY A 255 -10.66 -3.25 -2.22
C GLY A 255 -10.01 -2.69 -3.47
N ILE A 256 -9.15 -3.46 -4.10
CA ILE A 256 -8.47 -3.07 -5.33
C ILE A 256 -8.55 -4.16 -6.39
N ARG A 257 -8.47 -3.73 -7.66
CA ARG A 257 -8.25 -4.60 -8.81
C ARG A 257 -6.87 -4.33 -9.40
N PRO A 258 -5.87 -5.15 -9.07
CA PRO A 258 -4.47 -4.89 -9.43
C PRO A 258 -4.23 -4.77 -10.94
N GLU A 259 -5.00 -5.49 -11.75
CA GLU A 259 -4.89 -5.45 -13.22
C GLU A 259 -5.18 -4.06 -13.82
N LYS A 260 -5.98 -3.24 -13.13
CA LYS A 260 -6.36 -1.89 -13.57
C LYS A 260 -5.49 -0.79 -12.97
N LEU A 261 -4.53 -1.18 -12.14
CA LEU A 261 -3.61 -0.27 -11.45
C LEU A 261 -2.18 -0.52 -11.89
N LYS A 262 -1.41 0.55 -12.12
CA LYS A 262 0.01 0.44 -12.44
C LYS A 262 0.82 1.54 -11.75
N VAL A 263 2.02 1.20 -11.32
CA VAL A 263 2.99 2.19 -10.87
C VAL A 263 3.82 2.63 -12.07
N ALA A 264 3.71 3.90 -12.44
CA ALA A 264 4.46 4.50 -13.53
C ALA A 264 5.73 5.17 -12.98
N TRP A 265 6.89 4.64 -13.35
CA TRP A 265 8.19 5.16 -12.95
C TRP A 265 8.71 6.14 -13.99
N LEU A 266 9.04 7.36 -13.57
CA LEU A 266 9.83 8.29 -14.37
C LEU A 266 11.31 7.96 -14.20
N GLU A 267 11.76 7.84 -12.95
CA GLU A 267 13.06 7.33 -12.58
C GLU A 267 12.93 6.21 -11.56
N MET A 268 13.49 5.05 -11.88
CA MET A 268 13.52 3.92 -10.95
C MET A 268 14.38 4.26 -9.73
N PRO A 269 14.10 3.68 -8.56
CA PRO A 269 14.91 3.90 -7.38
C PRO A 269 16.39 3.61 -7.65
N ARG A 270 17.24 4.60 -7.39
CA ARG A 270 18.69 4.51 -7.53
C ARG A 270 19.37 5.06 -6.29
N ILE A 271 20.63 4.70 -6.12
CA ILE A 271 21.49 5.16 -5.03
C ILE A 271 22.49 6.12 -5.65
N ASP A 272 22.50 7.36 -5.17
CA ASP A 272 23.42 8.38 -5.61
C ASP A 272 24.36 8.79 -4.48
N ASP A 273 25.66 8.87 -4.78
CA ASP A 273 26.66 9.43 -3.87
C ASP A 273 26.67 10.95 -4.00
N LEU A 274 26.43 11.64 -2.89
CA LEU A 274 26.39 13.10 -2.89
C LEU A 274 27.76 13.70 -2.55
N ALA A 275 27.99 14.94 -3.05
CA ALA A 275 29.23 15.66 -2.82
C ALA A 275 29.58 15.76 -1.32
N LYS A 276 30.86 15.57 -0.99
CA LYS A 276 31.39 15.62 0.38
C LYS A 276 31.97 17.02 0.64
N ASN A 277 31.49 17.67 1.69
CA ASN A 277 32.02 18.95 2.16
C ASN A 277 32.85 18.80 3.45
N GLY A 278 33.13 17.55 3.89
CA GLY A 278 33.84 17.23 5.11
C GLY A 278 34.15 15.75 5.24
N ALA A 279 34.64 15.32 6.40
CA ALA A 279 34.97 13.94 6.70
C ALA A 279 33.73 13.08 7.01
N TYR A 280 32.86 12.94 6.01
CA TYR A 280 31.66 12.10 6.07
C TYR A 280 31.30 11.53 4.71
N GLU A 281 30.56 10.44 4.69
CA GLU A 281 29.91 9.88 3.51
C GLU A 281 28.44 10.26 3.49
N ARG A 282 27.98 10.73 2.34
CA ARG A 282 26.59 11.13 2.14
C ARG A 282 26.02 10.42 0.93
N LYS A 283 24.95 9.67 1.16
CA LYS A 283 24.25 8.94 0.09
C LYS A 283 22.77 9.24 0.14
N THR A 284 22.12 9.16 -1.00
CA THR A 284 20.67 9.27 -1.11
C THR A 284 20.09 8.11 -1.91
N VAL A 285 18.94 7.64 -1.49
CA VAL A 285 18.07 6.79 -2.30
C VAL A 285 17.07 7.73 -2.94
N TYR A 286 17.04 7.79 -4.26
CA TYR A 286 16.18 8.68 -5.02
C TYR A 286 15.37 7.88 -6.04
N GLY A 287 14.13 8.29 -6.27
CA GLY A 287 13.25 7.74 -7.29
C GLY A 287 12.02 8.61 -7.48
N SER A 288 11.42 8.55 -8.66
CA SER A 288 10.22 9.31 -8.98
C SER A 288 9.17 8.42 -9.62
N ALA A 289 7.97 8.41 -9.06
CA ALA A 289 6.87 7.55 -9.48
C ALA A 289 5.53 8.26 -9.41
N THR A 290 4.56 7.67 -10.11
CA THR A 290 3.15 8.05 -10.01
C THR A 290 2.26 6.82 -10.18
N LEU A 291 0.98 6.96 -9.83
CA LEU A 291 -0.03 5.91 -9.96
C LEU A 291 -0.86 6.12 -11.22
N GLU A 292 -1.05 5.07 -12.00
CA GLU A 292 -1.99 4.99 -13.13
C GLU A 292 -3.20 4.15 -12.72
N VAL A 293 -4.39 4.75 -12.75
CA VAL A 293 -5.64 4.10 -12.38
C VAL A 293 -6.56 4.05 -13.60
N ARG A 294 -6.59 2.93 -14.31
CA ARG A 294 -7.33 2.79 -15.58
C ARG A 294 -8.83 2.67 -15.39
N ASN A 295 -9.26 2.00 -14.33
CA ASN A 295 -10.66 1.96 -13.93
C ASN A 295 -10.77 2.36 -12.45
N GLN A 296 -11.20 3.60 -12.22
CA GLN A 296 -11.33 4.14 -10.87
C GLN A 296 -12.43 3.42 -10.08
N ASP A 297 -13.47 3.03 -10.76
CA ASP A 297 -14.67 2.45 -10.17
C ASP A 297 -14.54 0.94 -9.86
N SER A 298 -13.45 0.29 -10.33
CA SER A 298 -13.12 -1.10 -9.97
C SER A 298 -12.54 -1.25 -8.56
N ASN A 299 -12.32 -0.13 -7.87
CA ASN A 299 -11.79 -0.12 -6.51
C ASN A 299 -12.84 0.42 -5.56
N PHE A 300 -12.78 0.02 -4.29
CA PHE A 300 -13.66 0.56 -3.26
C PHE A 300 -12.90 0.82 -1.96
N PHE A 301 -13.42 1.75 -1.18
CA PHE A 301 -12.89 2.14 0.10
C PHE A 301 -14.01 2.30 1.11
N ALA A 302 -13.88 1.68 2.27
CA ALA A 302 -14.83 1.85 3.36
C ALA A 302 -14.11 2.14 4.67
N SER A 303 -14.66 3.05 5.46
CA SER A 303 -14.09 3.51 6.73
C SER A 303 -15.17 3.62 7.82
N GLY A 304 -14.76 3.86 9.06
CA GLY A 304 -15.66 4.08 10.18
C GLY A 304 -16.03 2.82 10.97
N PHE A 305 -15.41 1.67 10.68
CA PHE A 305 -15.68 0.44 11.42
C PHE A 305 -15.12 0.46 12.84
N LEU A 306 -15.77 -0.30 13.73
CA LEU A 306 -15.30 -0.48 15.11
C LEU A 306 -13.88 -1.00 15.18
N LYS A 307 -13.08 -0.40 16.05
CA LYS A 307 -11.68 -0.75 16.33
C LYS A 307 -11.52 -1.86 17.38
N SER A 308 -12.59 -2.25 18.04
CA SER A 308 -12.61 -3.32 19.05
C SER A 308 -13.68 -4.34 18.71
N VAL A 309 -13.38 -5.61 18.90
CA VAL A 309 -14.29 -6.74 18.79
C VAL A 309 -14.64 -7.21 20.19
#